data_014ff20be200e2f3d65fa9282c28b5ad
#
_entry.id   014ff20be200e2f3d65fa9282c28b5ad
#
_cell.length_a   1.000
_cell.length_b   1.000
_cell.length_c   1.000
_cell.angle_alpha   90.00
_cell.angle_beta   90.00
_cell.angle_gamma   90.00
#
_symmetry.space_group_name_H-M   'P 1'
#
loop_
_entity.id
_entity.type
_entity.pdbx_description
1 polymer ?
#
loop_
_entity_poly.entity_id
_entity_poly.type
_entity_poly.pdbx_seq_one_letter_code
_entity_poly.pdbx_strand_id
1 'polypeptide(L)'
;MMVIPRARPVGHTEEDPCQRRSPPIRDLKGNILGLKPSQKKNLQKLFQKRIPPDRVLTPELARALTEVSRETGRQIGILVDRRGNVLEVYVGDAKGIVISELSRFRVGKARFRGVRFLHTHLDGEPLTHDDLTDLALLRFDLLGALQALPSGFPGNLHLAWLRPERTEGDPWHLEEPVSVHELDLDFAALMAGLEQESAAATRDSSRVAGTTRKGILVGVTSGRLEDLQQSMAELQELADSAGIQVVEVVTQRRRERNPRYVVGSGKLKELMITAMQKGADLIVFEGELSGSQMRSISELGELEVIDRTQLILDIFARRAHSRDGKLQVELAQMKYSLPRLVLKDDFLSRLTGGIGARGPGETKIEVLRRRVRDRIARLEKELEQLSRQRRLRRSRRSRSGIPVVNLVGYTNAGKSTLLRTLTGAEVLVEDRLFATLDPTSRRLRLPSGREVILTDTVGFIQDLPEDLARAFKATLEELDDADLLVHVVDVSNPNHPDQILAVQGILEDLALDGIPQILLLNKVDQMAPELIQTALETWTGAVPVSALTAKTLAPFLEAVDSGLKIVDRALAGSSASV
;
A
#
# COMPACT_ATOMS: atom_id res chain seq x y z
N MET A 1 -15.03 60.78 -42.09
CA MET A 1 -16.15 60.41 -42.94
C MET A 1 -15.62 59.40 -43.95
N MET A 2 -15.74 58.15 -43.64
CA MET A 2 -15.43 57.07 -44.56
C MET A 2 -16.25 55.84 -44.16
N VAL A 3 -17.15 55.47 -45.04
CA VAL A 3 -18.22 54.47 -44.86
C VAL A 3 -17.63 53.09 -45.11
N ILE A 4 -17.80 52.16 -44.14
CA ILE A 4 -17.46 50.75 -44.29
C ILE A 4 -18.75 50.00 -44.62
N PRO A 5 -18.82 49.17 -45.67
CA PRO A 5 -20.03 48.44 -46.06
C PRO A 5 -20.26 47.20 -45.18
N ARG A 6 -21.53 46.96 -44.81
CA ARG A 6 -22.03 45.78 -44.10
C ARG A 6 -21.90 44.52 -44.96
N ALA A 7 -21.27 43.49 -44.45
CA ALA A 7 -21.28 42.13 -44.99
C ALA A 7 -22.64 41.46 -44.71
N ARG A 8 -23.18 40.75 -45.68
CA ARG A 8 -24.42 39.95 -45.63
C ARG A 8 -24.18 38.66 -44.84
N PRO A 9 -25.16 38.10 -44.11
CA PRO A 9 -25.04 36.84 -43.44
C PRO A 9 -25.06 35.69 -44.46
N VAL A 10 -24.06 34.79 -44.30
CA VAL A 10 -23.93 33.52 -45.02
C VAL A 10 -24.89 32.51 -44.38
N GLY A 11 -25.59 31.79 -45.24
CA GLY A 11 -26.69 30.89 -44.89
C GLY A 11 -26.33 29.78 -43.93
N HIS A 12 -27.33 29.49 -43.09
CA HIS A 12 -27.40 28.26 -42.32
C HIS A 12 -27.52 27.07 -43.27
N THR A 13 -26.49 26.22 -43.30
CA THR A 13 -26.61 24.87 -43.83
C THR A 13 -27.35 24.06 -42.76
N GLU A 14 -28.54 23.62 -43.08
CA GLU A 14 -29.33 22.64 -42.31
C GLU A 14 -28.47 21.39 -42.18
N GLU A 15 -28.05 21.08 -40.94
CA GLU A 15 -27.51 19.77 -40.58
C GLU A 15 -28.65 18.74 -40.67
N ASP A 16 -28.47 17.78 -41.55
CA ASP A 16 -29.32 16.62 -41.78
C ASP A 16 -29.59 15.83 -40.46
N PRO A 17 -30.84 15.75 -39.94
CA PRO A 17 -31.13 15.11 -38.66
C PRO A 17 -31.15 13.58 -38.72
N CYS A 18 -30.56 12.96 -39.77
CA CYS A 18 -30.70 11.52 -39.98
C CYS A 18 -29.38 10.71 -39.98
N GLN A 19 -28.37 11.12 -39.23
CA GLN A 19 -27.33 10.20 -38.79
C GLN A 19 -27.77 9.48 -37.52
N ARG A 20 -28.66 8.51 -37.68
CA ARG A 20 -28.88 7.47 -36.67
C ARG A 20 -27.55 6.77 -36.44
N ARG A 21 -26.84 7.14 -35.36
CA ARG A 21 -25.73 6.33 -34.83
C ARG A 21 -26.26 4.93 -34.65
N SER A 22 -25.73 3.98 -35.40
CA SER A 22 -26.00 2.57 -35.20
C SER A 22 -25.81 2.25 -33.71
N PRO A 23 -26.76 1.57 -33.06
CA PRO A 23 -26.58 1.23 -31.63
C PRO A 23 -25.28 0.43 -31.51
N PRO A 24 -24.49 0.63 -30.45
CA PRO A 24 -23.24 -0.10 -30.25
C PRO A 24 -23.56 -1.60 -30.33
N ILE A 25 -22.76 -2.35 -31.09
CA ILE A 25 -22.88 -3.80 -31.22
C ILE A 25 -22.82 -4.35 -29.78
N ARG A 26 -23.92 -4.94 -29.32
CA ARG A 26 -24.06 -5.56 -28.00
C ARG A 26 -23.52 -6.99 -28.13
N ASP A 27 -22.24 -7.17 -27.78
CA ASP A 27 -21.57 -8.47 -27.90
C ASP A 27 -21.84 -9.36 -26.67
N LEU A 28 -22.02 -10.65 -26.93
CA LEU A 28 -22.09 -11.68 -25.90
C LEU A 28 -20.69 -11.85 -25.28
N LYS A 29 -20.62 -12.01 -23.98
CA LYS A 29 -19.37 -12.21 -23.24
C LYS A 29 -19.22 -13.62 -22.72
N GLY A 30 -17.99 -14.02 -22.42
CA GLY A 30 -17.67 -15.33 -21.83
C GLY A 30 -17.51 -16.46 -22.83
N ASN A 31 -17.94 -17.66 -22.47
CA ASN A 31 -17.73 -18.88 -23.25
C ASN A 31 -18.77 -19.05 -24.37
N ILE A 32 -18.57 -18.34 -25.46
CA ILE A 32 -19.47 -18.36 -26.64
C ILE A 32 -19.06 -19.39 -27.72
N LEU A 33 -17.93 -20.09 -27.52
CA LEU A 33 -17.46 -21.11 -28.46
C LEU A 33 -18.40 -22.32 -28.46
N GLY A 34 -18.69 -22.88 -29.65
CA GLY A 34 -19.55 -24.04 -29.79
C GLY A 34 -21.05 -23.77 -29.70
N LEU A 35 -21.52 -22.55 -29.50
CA LEU A 35 -22.93 -22.20 -29.55
C LEU A 35 -23.46 -22.19 -30.97
N LYS A 36 -24.64 -22.82 -31.18
CA LYS A 36 -25.36 -22.79 -32.44
C LYS A 36 -25.85 -21.37 -32.80
N PRO A 37 -26.02 -21.05 -34.10
CA PRO A 37 -26.53 -19.71 -34.49
C PRO A 37 -27.88 -19.34 -33.87
N SER A 38 -28.80 -20.32 -33.72
CA SER A 38 -30.09 -20.14 -33.04
C SER A 38 -29.92 -19.76 -31.57
N GLN A 39 -29.01 -20.40 -30.85
CA GLN A 39 -28.70 -20.11 -29.44
C GLN A 39 -28.12 -18.71 -29.27
N LYS A 40 -27.19 -18.32 -30.15
CA LYS A 40 -26.65 -16.96 -30.17
C LYS A 40 -27.75 -15.90 -30.40
N LYS A 41 -28.67 -16.18 -31.32
CA LYS A 41 -29.82 -15.32 -31.60
C LYS A 41 -30.76 -15.21 -30.39
N ASN A 42 -31.01 -16.29 -29.67
CA ASN A 42 -31.84 -16.27 -28.46
C ASN A 42 -31.15 -15.47 -27.33
N LEU A 43 -29.84 -15.62 -27.13
CA LEU A 43 -29.06 -14.82 -26.20
C LEU A 43 -29.09 -13.32 -26.54
N GLN A 44 -28.98 -12.98 -27.83
CA GLN A 44 -29.05 -11.59 -28.28
C GLN A 44 -30.44 -10.94 -28.03
N LYS A 45 -31.53 -11.73 -28.02
CA LYS A 45 -32.87 -11.22 -27.69
C LYS A 45 -32.98 -10.75 -26.23
N LEU A 46 -32.13 -11.27 -25.31
CA LEU A 46 -32.12 -10.85 -23.92
C LEU A 46 -31.79 -9.35 -23.78
N PHE A 47 -30.96 -8.79 -24.66
CA PHE A 47 -30.64 -7.35 -24.67
C PHE A 47 -31.84 -6.45 -24.96
N GLN A 48 -32.90 -6.99 -25.57
CA GLN A 48 -34.12 -6.24 -25.91
C GLN A 48 -35.12 -6.25 -24.76
N LYS A 49 -34.93 -7.12 -23.76
CA LYS A 49 -35.78 -7.20 -22.59
C LYS A 49 -35.51 -6.06 -21.63
N ARG A 50 -36.52 -5.63 -20.93
CA ARG A 50 -36.42 -4.57 -19.92
C ARG A 50 -37.16 -5.02 -18.66
N ILE A 51 -36.57 -4.71 -17.52
CA ILE A 51 -37.17 -4.94 -16.20
C ILE A 51 -37.69 -3.60 -15.66
N PRO A 52 -38.93 -3.51 -15.13
CA PRO A 52 -39.35 -2.31 -14.40
C PRO A 52 -38.36 -1.95 -13.28
N PRO A 53 -38.10 -0.65 -13.02
CA PRO A 53 -37.08 -0.24 -12.03
C PRO A 53 -37.35 -0.72 -10.60
N ASP A 54 -38.62 -0.92 -10.25
CA ASP A 54 -39.11 -1.41 -8.96
C ASP A 54 -38.94 -2.94 -8.80
N ARG A 55 -38.80 -3.70 -9.89
CA ARG A 55 -38.71 -5.16 -9.86
C ARG A 55 -37.28 -5.66 -9.98
N VAL A 56 -36.95 -6.75 -9.29
CA VAL A 56 -35.67 -7.44 -9.43
C VAL A 56 -35.59 -8.19 -10.75
N LEU A 57 -36.61 -8.97 -11.08
CA LEU A 57 -36.71 -9.82 -12.26
C LEU A 57 -38.18 -9.97 -12.66
N THR A 58 -38.47 -10.08 -13.98
CA THR A 58 -39.81 -10.38 -14.46
C THR A 58 -39.95 -11.86 -14.80
N PRO A 59 -41.18 -12.46 -14.67
CA PRO A 59 -41.40 -13.86 -15.02
C PRO A 59 -41.04 -14.20 -16.48
N GLU A 60 -41.28 -13.26 -17.40
CA GLU A 60 -40.96 -13.45 -18.82
C GLU A 60 -39.47 -13.48 -19.11
N LEU A 61 -38.68 -12.69 -18.36
CA LEU A 61 -37.23 -12.68 -18.49
C LEU A 61 -36.61 -13.90 -17.77
N ALA A 62 -37.14 -14.26 -16.60
CA ALA A 62 -36.77 -15.46 -15.88
C ALA A 62 -36.92 -16.71 -16.77
N ARG A 63 -38.09 -16.84 -17.43
CA ARG A 63 -38.36 -17.93 -18.36
C ARG A 63 -37.37 -17.96 -19.53
N ALA A 64 -37.12 -16.78 -20.16
CA ALA A 64 -36.19 -16.68 -21.26
C ALA A 64 -34.74 -17.08 -20.86
N LEU A 65 -34.31 -16.70 -19.65
CA LEU A 65 -32.98 -17.04 -19.11
C LEU A 65 -32.86 -18.56 -18.89
N THR A 66 -33.85 -19.18 -18.23
CA THR A 66 -33.82 -20.62 -17.91
C THR A 66 -33.93 -21.49 -19.14
N GLU A 67 -34.76 -21.12 -20.13
CA GLU A 67 -34.85 -21.83 -21.41
C GLU A 67 -33.53 -21.85 -22.17
N VAL A 68 -32.89 -20.67 -22.33
CA VAL A 68 -31.61 -20.56 -23.04
C VAL A 68 -30.50 -21.24 -22.26
N SER A 69 -30.53 -21.18 -20.93
CA SER A 69 -29.57 -21.88 -20.07
C SER A 69 -29.65 -23.39 -20.25
N ARG A 70 -30.85 -23.97 -20.25
CA ARG A 70 -31.06 -25.41 -20.50
C ARG A 70 -30.75 -25.83 -21.94
N GLU A 71 -31.16 -25.00 -22.92
CA GLU A 71 -30.85 -25.25 -24.34
C GLU A 71 -29.33 -25.31 -24.61
N THR A 72 -28.56 -24.47 -23.89
CA THR A 72 -27.10 -24.39 -24.06
C THR A 72 -26.32 -25.33 -23.15
N GLY A 73 -26.94 -25.82 -22.05
CA GLY A 73 -26.27 -26.57 -20.99
C GLY A 73 -25.24 -25.70 -20.22
N ARG A 74 -25.42 -24.38 -20.21
CA ARG A 74 -24.50 -23.41 -19.63
C ARG A 74 -25.26 -22.43 -18.72
N GLN A 75 -24.56 -21.93 -17.70
CA GLN A 75 -25.08 -20.83 -16.92
C GLN A 75 -25.10 -19.56 -17.78
N ILE A 76 -26.19 -18.80 -17.70
CA ILE A 76 -26.37 -17.54 -18.42
C ILE A 76 -26.55 -16.42 -17.38
N GLY A 77 -25.79 -15.35 -17.53
CA GLY A 77 -25.86 -14.18 -16.68
C GLY A 77 -26.21 -12.92 -17.45
N ILE A 78 -26.94 -12.02 -16.82
CA ILE A 78 -27.23 -10.69 -17.34
C ILE A 78 -26.85 -9.62 -16.34
N LEU A 79 -26.23 -8.56 -16.83
CA LEU A 79 -25.94 -7.34 -16.07
C LEU A 79 -27.03 -6.31 -16.41
N VAL A 80 -27.73 -5.82 -15.40
CA VAL A 80 -28.89 -4.92 -15.57
C VAL A 80 -28.66 -3.64 -14.79
N ASP A 81 -28.89 -2.49 -15.42
CA ASP A 81 -28.85 -1.19 -14.75
C ASP A 81 -30.08 -0.94 -13.85
N ARG A 82 -30.05 0.12 -13.05
CA ARG A 82 -31.20 0.50 -12.19
C ARG A 82 -32.42 0.93 -12.97
N ARG A 83 -32.27 1.31 -14.25
CA ARG A 83 -33.38 1.64 -15.15
C ARG A 83 -34.01 0.39 -15.77
N GLY A 84 -33.43 -0.78 -15.50
CA GLY A 84 -33.91 -2.08 -15.96
C GLY A 84 -33.44 -2.47 -17.36
N ASN A 85 -32.45 -1.80 -17.94
CA ASN A 85 -31.89 -2.17 -19.23
C ASN A 85 -30.85 -3.28 -19.07
N VAL A 86 -30.90 -4.31 -19.88
CA VAL A 86 -29.85 -5.33 -19.97
C VAL A 86 -28.66 -4.73 -20.69
N LEU A 87 -27.55 -4.59 -19.97
CA LEU A 87 -26.32 -3.97 -20.47
C LEU A 87 -25.38 -4.98 -21.10
N GLU A 88 -25.23 -6.15 -20.48
CA GLU A 88 -24.35 -7.21 -20.88
C GLU A 88 -25.00 -8.58 -20.67
N VAL A 89 -24.65 -9.56 -21.53
CA VAL A 89 -25.08 -10.95 -21.41
C VAL A 89 -23.83 -11.81 -21.37
N TYR A 90 -23.71 -12.64 -20.32
CA TYR A 90 -22.60 -13.53 -20.07
C TYR A 90 -23.00 -14.97 -20.31
N VAL A 91 -22.09 -15.74 -20.91
CA VAL A 91 -22.22 -17.16 -21.09
C VAL A 91 -21.09 -17.85 -20.31
N GLY A 92 -21.45 -18.63 -19.33
CA GLY A 92 -20.52 -19.40 -18.51
C GLY A 92 -20.24 -20.79 -19.07
N ASP A 93 -19.89 -21.68 -18.18
CA ASP A 93 -19.93 -23.12 -18.38
C ASP A 93 -21.09 -23.74 -17.58
N ALA A 94 -21.06 -25.04 -17.32
CA ALA A 94 -22.10 -25.70 -16.53
C ALA A 94 -22.04 -25.34 -15.02
N LYS A 95 -20.90 -24.86 -14.52
CA LYS A 95 -20.62 -24.67 -13.09
C LYS A 95 -20.47 -23.22 -12.65
N GLY A 96 -20.23 -22.29 -13.58
CA GLY A 96 -20.00 -20.91 -13.20
C GLY A 96 -19.89 -19.93 -14.36
N ILE A 97 -19.86 -18.67 -14.05
CA ILE A 97 -19.70 -17.55 -14.98
C ILE A 97 -18.48 -16.73 -14.57
N VAL A 98 -17.54 -16.56 -15.47
CA VAL A 98 -16.43 -15.62 -15.27
C VAL A 98 -16.85 -14.24 -15.72
N ILE A 99 -17.01 -13.33 -14.77
CA ILE A 99 -17.35 -11.94 -15.04
C ILE A 99 -16.05 -11.19 -15.35
N SER A 100 -15.86 -10.83 -16.62
CA SER A 100 -14.73 -10.02 -17.05
C SER A 100 -14.92 -8.56 -16.63
N GLU A 101 -13.80 -7.84 -16.50
CA GLU A 101 -13.68 -6.46 -16.02
C GLU A 101 -14.89 -5.54 -16.25
N LEU A 102 -15.48 -5.06 -15.16
CA LEU A 102 -16.56 -4.08 -15.16
C LEU A 102 -16.02 -2.62 -15.16
N SER A 103 -14.84 -2.41 -15.70
CA SER A 103 -14.15 -1.10 -15.71
C SER A 103 -14.98 0.04 -16.34
N ARG A 104 -15.98 -0.29 -17.16
CA ARG A 104 -16.91 0.67 -17.77
C ARG A 104 -17.92 1.26 -16.78
N PHE A 105 -18.21 0.55 -15.71
CA PHE A 105 -19.17 0.96 -14.70
C PHE A 105 -18.40 1.57 -13.53
N ARG A 106 -18.20 2.90 -13.59
CA ARG A 106 -17.49 3.63 -12.53
C ARG A 106 -18.28 3.55 -11.23
N VAL A 107 -17.64 3.06 -10.18
CA VAL A 107 -18.10 3.29 -8.83
C VAL A 107 -17.73 4.73 -8.49
N GLY A 108 -18.73 5.58 -8.25
CA GLY A 108 -18.52 6.90 -7.67
C GLY A 108 -18.06 6.75 -6.20
N LYS A 109 -18.17 7.81 -5.40
CA LYS A 109 -17.99 7.72 -3.93
C LYS A 109 -19.06 6.82 -3.26
N ALA A 110 -20.05 6.36 -4.03
CA ALA A 110 -21.11 5.46 -3.58
C ALA A 110 -20.58 4.02 -3.44
N ARG A 111 -21.10 3.31 -2.43
CA ARG A 111 -20.73 1.92 -2.12
C ARG A 111 -21.19 0.92 -3.20
N PHE A 112 -22.21 1.26 -3.97
CA PHE A 112 -22.85 0.41 -4.97
C PHE A 112 -22.52 0.85 -6.40
N ARG A 113 -22.44 -0.12 -7.32
CA ARG A 113 -22.02 0.13 -8.71
C ARG A 113 -23.16 0.59 -9.63
N GLY A 114 -24.41 0.53 -9.18
CA GLY A 114 -25.58 0.90 -9.96
C GLY A 114 -26.03 -0.19 -10.94
N VAL A 115 -25.62 -1.42 -10.72
CA VAL A 115 -25.99 -2.58 -11.54
C VAL A 115 -26.28 -3.81 -10.67
N ARG A 116 -27.22 -4.63 -11.10
CA ARG A 116 -27.51 -5.94 -10.53
C ARG A 116 -27.08 -7.03 -11.52
N PHE A 117 -26.61 -8.16 -10.99
CA PHE A 117 -26.24 -9.32 -11.77
C PHE A 117 -27.20 -10.47 -11.47
N LEU A 118 -27.85 -10.99 -12.52
CA LEU A 118 -28.80 -12.10 -12.42
C LEU A 118 -28.29 -13.23 -13.31
N HIS A 119 -28.16 -14.45 -12.76
CA HIS A 119 -27.65 -15.58 -13.49
C HIS A 119 -28.42 -16.87 -13.17
N THR A 120 -28.21 -17.91 -13.97
CA THR A 120 -28.90 -19.19 -13.82
C THR A 120 -27.97 -20.24 -13.21
N HIS A 121 -28.52 -21.07 -12.31
CA HIS A 121 -27.91 -22.31 -11.82
C HIS A 121 -28.60 -23.54 -12.42
N LEU A 122 -27.80 -24.48 -12.95
CA LEU A 122 -28.33 -25.68 -13.61
C LEU A 122 -28.64 -26.81 -12.63
N ASP A 123 -27.85 -26.95 -11.56
CA ASP A 123 -27.96 -28.05 -10.60
C ASP A 123 -28.83 -27.72 -9.39
N GLY A 124 -29.45 -26.52 -9.39
CA GLY A 124 -30.38 -26.09 -8.34
C GLY A 124 -29.73 -25.66 -7.04
N GLU A 125 -28.42 -25.45 -7.08
CA GLU A 125 -27.65 -24.93 -5.95
C GLU A 125 -28.03 -23.48 -5.59
N PRO A 126 -27.94 -23.11 -4.30
CA PRO A 126 -28.09 -21.72 -3.87
C PRO A 126 -26.90 -20.87 -4.36
N LEU A 127 -26.89 -19.59 -4.01
CA LEU A 127 -25.72 -18.71 -4.23
C LEU A 127 -24.48 -19.34 -3.60
N THR A 128 -23.44 -19.52 -4.42
CA THR A 128 -22.16 -20.10 -3.99
C THR A 128 -21.30 -19.06 -3.30
N HIS A 129 -20.25 -19.49 -2.60
CA HIS A 129 -19.26 -18.59 -2.01
C HIS A 129 -18.55 -17.73 -3.07
N ASP A 130 -18.33 -18.26 -4.28
CA ASP A 130 -17.77 -17.50 -5.39
C ASP A 130 -18.72 -16.40 -5.88
N ASP A 131 -20.02 -16.68 -5.96
CA ASP A 131 -21.05 -15.67 -6.30
C ASP A 131 -21.08 -14.54 -5.28
N LEU A 132 -21.08 -14.86 -3.99
CA LEU A 132 -21.09 -13.88 -2.90
C LEU A 132 -19.78 -13.07 -2.85
N THR A 133 -18.68 -13.71 -3.20
CA THR A 133 -17.39 -13.03 -3.38
C THR A 133 -17.45 -12.03 -4.54
N ASP A 134 -18.03 -12.42 -5.66
CA ASP A 134 -18.21 -11.54 -6.82
C ASP A 134 -19.18 -10.39 -6.50
N LEU A 135 -20.27 -10.62 -5.74
CA LEU A 135 -21.13 -9.57 -5.21
C LEU A 135 -20.32 -8.53 -4.44
N ALA A 136 -19.46 -8.98 -3.52
CA ALA A 136 -18.68 -8.10 -2.66
C ALA A 136 -17.59 -7.34 -3.44
N LEU A 137 -16.81 -8.04 -4.26
CA LEU A 137 -15.68 -7.45 -4.99
C LEU A 137 -16.13 -6.54 -6.14
N LEU A 138 -17.17 -6.93 -6.85
CA LEU A 138 -17.72 -6.17 -7.96
C LEU A 138 -18.75 -5.13 -7.51
N ARG A 139 -19.11 -5.13 -6.21
CA ARG A 139 -20.05 -4.17 -5.57
C ARG A 139 -21.37 -4.05 -6.33
N PHE A 140 -21.93 -5.18 -6.71
CA PHE A 140 -23.26 -5.20 -7.30
C PHE A 140 -24.30 -4.64 -6.33
N ASP A 141 -25.30 -3.98 -6.86
CA ASP A 141 -26.46 -3.54 -6.10
C ASP A 141 -27.20 -4.75 -5.52
N LEU A 142 -27.32 -5.81 -6.34
CA LEU A 142 -27.96 -7.07 -6.00
C LEU A 142 -27.39 -8.18 -6.88
N LEU A 143 -27.27 -9.36 -6.32
CA LEU A 143 -26.93 -10.60 -7.02
C LEU A 143 -28.12 -11.57 -6.91
N GLY A 144 -28.48 -12.21 -8.02
CA GLY A 144 -29.53 -13.20 -8.05
C GLY A 144 -29.15 -14.47 -8.82
N ALA A 145 -29.29 -15.64 -8.19
CA ALA A 145 -29.16 -16.94 -8.82
C ALA A 145 -30.53 -17.58 -9.03
N LEU A 146 -30.90 -17.77 -10.29
CA LEU A 146 -32.19 -18.36 -10.68
C LEU A 146 -31.99 -19.85 -11.02
N GLN A 147 -32.70 -20.70 -10.32
CA GLN A 147 -32.70 -22.12 -10.60
C GLN A 147 -33.37 -22.39 -11.96
N ALA A 148 -32.64 -23.02 -12.88
CA ALA A 148 -33.19 -23.49 -14.13
C ALA A 148 -33.61 -24.96 -13.97
N LEU A 149 -34.89 -25.27 -13.95
CA LEU A 149 -35.39 -26.61 -13.82
C LEU A 149 -35.13 -27.45 -15.10
N PRO A 150 -35.04 -28.78 -15.03
CA PRO A 150 -34.87 -29.64 -16.21
C PRO A 150 -35.92 -29.42 -17.29
N SER A 151 -37.13 -29.00 -16.90
CA SER A 151 -38.22 -28.66 -17.81
C SER A 151 -38.00 -27.33 -18.56
N GLY A 152 -36.94 -26.57 -18.22
CA GLY A 152 -36.68 -25.22 -18.72
C GLY A 152 -37.49 -24.13 -18.02
N PHE A 153 -38.35 -24.45 -17.04
CA PHE A 153 -39.04 -23.46 -16.23
C PHE A 153 -38.12 -22.89 -15.15
N PRO A 154 -38.36 -21.63 -14.72
CA PRO A 154 -37.69 -21.08 -13.57
C PRO A 154 -38.13 -21.79 -12.28
N GLY A 155 -37.17 -22.11 -11.43
CA GLY A 155 -37.39 -22.56 -10.06
C GLY A 155 -37.22 -21.40 -9.07
N ASN A 156 -36.63 -21.69 -7.92
CA ASN A 156 -36.37 -20.68 -6.89
C ASN A 156 -35.34 -19.67 -7.33
N LEU A 157 -35.52 -18.43 -6.88
CA LEU A 157 -34.59 -17.33 -7.02
C LEU A 157 -33.94 -17.07 -5.66
N HIS A 158 -32.63 -17.15 -5.63
CA HIS A 158 -31.79 -16.83 -4.47
C HIS A 158 -31.23 -15.42 -4.66
N LEU A 159 -31.42 -14.54 -3.68
CA LEU A 159 -31.00 -13.15 -3.75
C LEU A 159 -30.01 -12.81 -2.64
N ALA A 160 -29.05 -11.94 -2.97
CA ALA A 160 -28.12 -11.36 -2.00
C ALA A 160 -27.78 -9.91 -2.35
N TRP A 161 -27.51 -9.11 -1.32
CA TRP A 161 -26.99 -7.74 -1.46
C TRP A 161 -26.03 -7.39 -0.32
N LEU A 162 -25.22 -6.36 -0.50
CA LEU A 162 -24.25 -5.93 0.51
C LEU A 162 -24.95 -5.21 1.65
N ARG A 163 -24.57 -5.55 2.88
CA ARG A 163 -25.02 -4.83 4.09
C ARG A 163 -24.42 -3.43 4.13
N PRO A 164 -25.17 -2.39 4.48
CA PRO A 164 -24.68 -1.01 4.58
C PRO A 164 -23.67 -0.82 5.69
N GLU A 165 -23.84 -1.51 6.82
CA GLU A 165 -22.99 -1.42 7.98
C GLU A 165 -21.78 -2.34 7.88
N ARG A 166 -20.65 -1.87 8.42
CA ARG A 166 -19.43 -2.66 8.62
C ARG A 166 -19.54 -3.40 9.97
N THR A 167 -20.49 -4.31 10.07
CA THR A 167 -20.67 -5.16 11.27
C THR A 167 -19.79 -6.40 11.17
N GLU A 168 -19.38 -6.93 12.33
CA GLU A 168 -18.74 -8.25 12.39
C GLU A 168 -19.67 -9.29 11.76
N GLY A 169 -19.13 -10.10 10.85
CA GLY A 169 -19.84 -11.13 10.11
C GLY A 169 -19.80 -10.96 8.60
N ASP A 170 -20.65 -11.70 7.90
CA ASP A 170 -20.70 -11.66 6.44
C ASP A 170 -21.10 -10.28 5.91
N PRO A 171 -20.40 -9.74 4.91
CA PRO A 171 -20.67 -8.41 4.37
C PRO A 171 -21.94 -8.35 3.52
N TRP A 172 -22.65 -9.46 3.39
CA TRP A 172 -23.88 -9.59 2.60
C TRP A 172 -25.07 -10.04 3.44
N HIS A 173 -26.23 -9.72 2.94
CA HIS A 173 -27.51 -10.29 3.36
C HIS A 173 -27.93 -11.33 2.34
N LEU A 174 -28.43 -12.48 2.83
CA LEU A 174 -29.05 -13.52 2.01
C LEU A 174 -30.56 -13.47 2.25
N GLU A 175 -31.33 -13.35 1.18
CA GLU A 175 -32.80 -13.42 1.23
C GLU A 175 -33.26 -14.87 1.17
N GLU A 176 -34.42 -15.18 1.77
CA GLU A 176 -35.00 -16.51 1.67
C GLU A 176 -35.33 -16.83 0.21
N PRO A 177 -35.09 -18.08 -0.25
CA PRO A 177 -35.38 -18.46 -1.63
C PRO A 177 -36.87 -18.33 -1.94
N VAL A 178 -37.20 -17.65 -3.03
CA VAL A 178 -38.58 -17.35 -3.40
C VAL A 178 -38.84 -17.64 -4.87
N SER A 179 -40.06 -18.04 -5.22
CA SER A 179 -40.49 -18.12 -6.62
C SER A 179 -40.55 -16.72 -7.26
N VAL A 180 -40.14 -16.61 -8.53
CA VAL A 180 -40.19 -15.32 -9.25
C VAL A 180 -41.63 -14.73 -9.28
N HIS A 181 -42.66 -15.59 -9.20
CA HIS A 181 -44.08 -15.16 -9.17
C HIS A 181 -44.50 -14.60 -7.81
N GLU A 182 -43.83 -15.02 -6.73
CA GLU A 182 -44.11 -14.62 -5.34
C GLU A 182 -43.16 -13.52 -4.83
N LEU A 183 -42.21 -13.12 -5.66
CA LEU A 183 -41.24 -12.09 -5.31
C LEU A 183 -41.92 -10.72 -5.14
N ASP A 184 -42.08 -10.31 -3.89
CA ASP A 184 -42.63 -9.00 -3.49
C ASP A 184 -41.51 -8.11 -2.92
N LEU A 185 -40.43 -7.88 -3.72
CA LEU A 185 -39.32 -7.03 -3.37
C LEU A 185 -39.24 -5.83 -4.30
N ASP A 186 -39.50 -4.63 -3.75
CA ASP A 186 -39.27 -3.38 -4.47
C ASP A 186 -37.78 -3.07 -4.50
N PHE A 187 -37.14 -3.32 -5.64
CA PHE A 187 -35.74 -3.10 -5.85
C PHE A 187 -35.32 -1.63 -5.71
N ALA A 188 -36.14 -0.70 -6.16
CA ALA A 188 -35.83 0.73 -6.09
C ALA A 188 -35.87 1.23 -4.64
N ALA A 189 -36.88 0.80 -3.86
CA ALA A 189 -37.01 1.11 -2.44
C ALA A 189 -35.87 0.49 -1.62
N LEU A 190 -35.52 -0.77 -1.89
CA LEU A 190 -34.37 -1.46 -1.27
C LEU A 190 -33.08 -0.67 -1.48
N MET A 191 -32.78 -0.30 -2.73
CA MET A 191 -31.54 0.42 -3.04
C MET A 191 -31.49 1.81 -2.42
N ALA A 192 -32.60 2.52 -2.38
CA ALA A 192 -32.69 3.82 -1.71
C ALA A 192 -32.41 3.72 -0.20
N GLY A 193 -32.97 2.70 0.46
CA GLY A 193 -32.70 2.42 1.88
C GLY A 193 -31.22 2.09 2.14
N LEU A 194 -30.65 1.14 1.39
CA LEU A 194 -29.25 0.74 1.52
C LEU A 194 -28.26 1.90 1.26
N GLU A 195 -28.56 2.78 0.31
CA GLU A 195 -27.73 3.97 0.05
C GLU A 195 -27.83 5.00 1.17
N GLN A 196 -29.02 5.20 1.74
CA GLN A 196 -29.22 6.10 2.86
C GLN A 196 -28.48 5.61 4.11
N GLU A 197 -28.59 4.33 4.45
CA GLU A 197 -27.88 3.70 5.55
C GLU A 197 -26.36 3.74 5.34
N SER A 198 -25.88 3.43 4.13
CA SER A 198 -24.45 3.51 3.80
C SER A 198 -23.89 4.93 3.91
N ALA A 199 -24.69 5.94 3.53
CA ALA A 199 -24.31 7.34 3.66
C ALA A 199 -24.26 7.78 5.13
N ALA A 200 -25.18 7.29 5.97
CA ALA A 200 -25.20 7.55 7.41
C ALA A 200 -23.96 6.91 8.09
N ALA A 201 -23.69 5.63 7.82
CA ALA A 201 -22.54 4.91 8.34
C ALA A 201 -21.20 5.58 7.95
N THR A 202 -21.12 6.12 6.74
CA THR A 202 -19.93 6.86 6.27
C THR A 202 -19.76 8.20 7.00
N ARG A 203 -20.85 8.90 7.30
CA ARG A 203 -20.80 10.17 8.07
C ARG A 203 -20.40 9.96 9.51
N ASP A 204 -20.90 8.90 10.16
CA ASP A 204 -20.55 8.57 11.54
C ASP A 204 -19.10 8.09 11.66
N SER A 205 -18.63 7.27 10.73
CA SER A 205 -17.21 6.87 10.68
C SER A 205 -16.28 8.08 10.42
N SER A 206 -16.68 9.06 9.63
CA SER A 206 -15.89 10.27 9.40
C SER A 206 -15.90 11.25 10.58
N ARG A 207 -16.89 11.19 11.47
CA ARG A 207 -16.95 11.99 12.70
C ARG A 207 -16.16 11.37 13.85
N VAL A 208 -16.09 10.03 13.92
CA VAL A 208 -15.36 9.28 14.97
C VAL A 208 -13.91 9.01 14.55
N ALA A 209 -13.63 8.91 13.27
CA ALA A 209 -12.28 8.74 12.75
C ALA A 209 -11.53 10.07 12.75
N GLY A 210 -10.92 10.42 13.87
CA GLY A 210 -9.68 11.16 13.80
C GLY A 210 -8.70 10.35 12.96
N THR A 211 -8.44 10.80 11.76
CA THR A 211 -7.30 10.55 10.84
C THR A 211 -6.54 9.21 10.85
N THR A 212 -6.89 8.21 11.65
CA THR A 212 -6.16 6.94 11.73
C THR A 212 -6.63 5.99 10.63
N ARG A 213 -5.77 5.71 9.65
CA ARG A 213 -6.05 4.77 8.55
C ARG A 213 -6.00 3.33 9.08
N LYS A 214 -6.91 2.48 8.61
CA LYS A 214 -6.93 1.06 8.95
C LYS A 214 -6.23 0.24 7.86
N GLY A 215 -5.29 -0.62 8.25
CA GLY A 215 -4.49 -1.41 7.32
C GLY A 215 -4.50 -2.91 7.63
N ILE A 216 -4.38 -3.72 6.57
CA ILE A 216 -4.12 -5.15 6.67
C ILE A 216 -2.67 -5.40 6.25
N LEU A 217 -1.93 -6.14 7.06
CA LEU A 217 -0.57 -6.54 6.75
C LEU A 217 -0.55 -7.92 6.09
N VAL A 218 0.25 -8.08 5.03
CA VAL A 218 0.31 -9.31 4.24
C VAL A 218 1.76 -9.75 4.06
N GLY A 219 2.09 -10.94 4.56
CA GLY A 219 3.40 -11.56 4.38
C GLY A 219 3.32 -12.86 3.60
N VAL A 220 4.26 -13.04 2.65
CA VAL A 220 4.36 -14.28 1.85
C VAL A 220 5.80 -14.75 1.81
N THR A 221 6.04 -15.99 2.27
CA THR A 221 7.38 -16.59 2.25
C THR A 221 7.41 -17.94 1.54
N SER A 222 8.55 -18.25 0.94
CA SER A 222 8.91 -19.60 0.50
C SER A 222 9.79 -20.32 1.54
N GLY A 223 10.33 -19.55 2.50
CA GLY A 223 11.21 -20.00 3.56
C GLY A 223 10.49 -20.45 4.83
N ARG A 224 11.11 -20.18 5.98
CA ARG A 224 10.58 -20.52 7.30
C ARG A 224 9.47 -19.54 7.68
N LEU A 225 8.48 -20.02 8.40
CA LEU A 225 7.40 -19.17 8.91
C LEU A 225 7.85 -18.29 10.07
N GLU A 226 8.83 -18.76 10.85
CA GLU A 226 9.39 -18.01 11.97
C GLU A 226 10.06 -16.70 11.50
N ASP A 227 10.86 -16.78 10.42
CA ASP A 227 11.51 -15.60 9.82
C ASP A 227 10.46 -14.59 9.30
N LEU A 228 9.37 -15.10 8.69
CA LEU A 228 8.27 -14.25 8.27
C LEU A 228 7.54 -13.61 9.46
N GLN A 229 7.32 -14.34 10.54
CA GLN A 229 6.65 -13.80 11.74
C GLN A 229 7.45 -12.64 12.33
N GLN A 230 8.77 -12.76 12.37
CA GLN A 230 9.67 -11.70 12.81
C GLN A 230 9.57 -10.46 11.92
N SER A 231 9.63 -10.63 10.59
CA SER A 231 9.48 -9.54 9.62
C SER A 231 8.10 -8.89 9.71
N MET A 232 7.03 -9.67 9.96
CA MET A 232 5.68 -9.15 10.15
C MET A 232 5.53 -8.36 11.45
N ALA A 233 6.22 -8.73 12.53
CA ALA A 233 6.23 -7.96 13.77
C ALA A 233 6.88 -6.58 13.54
N GLU A 234 8.01 -6.53 12.83
CA GLU A 234 8.65 -5.27 12.45
C GLU A 234 7.77 -4.42 11.52
N LEU A 235 7.07 -5.05 10.55
CA LEU A 235 6.13 -4.36 9.68
C LEU A 235 4.96 -3.75 10.47
N GLN A 236 4.53 -4.40 11.55
CA GLN A 236 3.49 -3.88 12.44
C GLN A 236 3.98 -2.63 13.19
N GLU A 237 5.20 -2.64 13.71
CA GLU A 237 5.80 -1.44 14.34
C GLU A 237 5.95 -0.29 13.33
N LEU A 238 6.31 -0.60 12.07
CA LEU A 238 6.34 0.39 10.98
C LEU A 238 4.95 0.98 10.72
N ALA A 239 3.91 0.13 10.64
CA ALA A 239 2.54 0.57 10.46
C ALA A 239 2.06 1.50 11.58
N ASP A 240 2.36 1.14 12.84
CA ASP A 240 2.07 1.97 14.01
C ASP A 240 2.81 3.32 13.95
N SER A 241 4.08 3.30 13.53
CA SER A 241 4.88 4.52 13.33
C SER A 241 4.33 5.41 12.22
N ALA A 242 3.69 4.82 11.21
CA ALA A 242 2.98 5.54 10.15
C ALA A 242 1.58 6.00 10.57
N GLY A 243 1.12 5.69 11.78
CA GLY A 243 -0.23 5.99 12.25
C GLY A 243 -1.32 5.17 11.54
N ILE A 244 -1.00 3.94 11.16
CA ILE A 244 -1.92 2.97 10.58
C ILE A 244 -2.35 2.00 11.68
N GLN A 245 -3.65 1.90 11.91
CA GLN A 245 -4.23 0.90 12.79
C GLN A 245 -4.25 -0.45 12.07
N VAL A 246 -3.46 -1.41 12.53
CA VAL A 246 -3.46 -2.76 11.97
C VAL A 246 -4.72 -3.49 12.45
N VAL A 247 -5.58 -3.88 11.51
CA VAL A 247 -6.84 -4.60 11.80
C VAL A 247 -6.75 -6.09 11.55
N GLU A 248 -5.76 -6.54 10.77
CA GLU A 248 -5.51 -7.95 10.47
C GLU A 248 -4.06 -8.14 10.02
N VAL A 249 -3.51 -9.32 10.34
CA VAL A 249 -2.21 -9.78 9.84
C VAL A 249 -2.41 -11.12 9.13
N VAL A 250 -2.08 -11.16 7.85
CA VAL A 250 -2.26 -12.34 7.01
C VAL A 250 -0.91 -12.85 6.54
N THR A 251 -0.59 -14.09 6.87
CA THR A 251 0.64 -14.76 6.41
C THR A 251 0.32 -15.94 5.52
N GLN A 252 1.14 -16.17 4.50
CA GLN A 252 1.00 -17.32 3.62
C GLN A 252 2.37 -17.92 3.28
N ARG A 253 2.51 -19.24 3.47
CA ARG A 253 3.65 -19.99 2.96
C ARG A 253 3.34 -20.55 1.58
N ARG A 254 4.21 -20.26 0.59
CA ARG A 254 4.08 -20.77 -0.78
C ARG A 254 5.46 -21.15 -1.30
N ARG A 255 5.54 -22.24 -2.05
CA ARG A 255 6.78 -22.64 -2.75
C ARG A 255 7.24 -21.58 -3.74
N GLU A 256 6.28 -20.97 -4.46
CA GLU A 256 6.53 -19.88 -5.42
C GLU A 256 5.52 -18.75 -5.18
N ARG A 257 5.99 -17.51 -5.18
CA ARG A 257 5.13 -16.32 -5.15
C ARG A 257 4.32 -16.25 -6.43
N ASN A 258 3.04 -15.92 -6.33
CA ASN A 258 2.22 -15.72 -7.52
C ASN A 258 2.75 -14.51 -8.30
N PRO A 259 3.09 -14.64 -9.60
CA PRO A 259 3.67 -13.54 -10.37
C PRO A 259 2.74 -12.34 -10.51
N ARG A 260 1.41 -12.55 -10.44
CA ARG A 260 0.40 -11.50 -10.60
C ARG A 260 -0.04 -10.88 -9.28
N TYR A 261 -0.18 -11.67 -8.21
CA TYR A 261 -0.83 -11.24 -6.96
C TYR A 261 0.04 -11.43 -5.72
N VAL A 262 1.21 -12.03 -5.84
CA VAL A 262 2.09 -12.45 -4.74
C VAL A 262 1.47 -13.58 -3.90
N VAL A 263 0.24 -13.39 -3.41
CA VAL A 263 -0.58 -14.41 -2.73
C VAL A 263 -1.34 -15.30 -3.74
N GLY A 264 -1.93 -16.41 -3.29
CA GLY A 264 -2.85 -17.19 -4.11
C GLY A 264 -4.12 -16.41 -4.45
N SER A 265 -4.72 -16.67 -5.62
CA SER A 265 -5.93 -15.96 -6.05
C SER A 265 -7.10 -16.11 -5.07
N GLY A 266 -7.32 -17.32 -4.51
CA GLY A 266 -8.34 -17.53 -3.47
C GLY A 266 -8.04 -16.74 -2.20
N LYS A 267 -6.78 -16.75 -1.73
CA LYS A 267 -6.39 -15.97 -0.54
C LYS A 267 -6.50 -14.47 -0.75
N LEU A 268 -6.29 -14.00 -1.98
CA LEU A 268 -6.50 -12.60 -2.32
C LEU A 268 -7.99 -12.21 -2.25
N LYS A 269 -8.89 -13.07 -2.74
CA LYS A 269 -10.33 -12.85 -2.62
C LYS A 269 -10.77 -12.77 -1.14
N GLU A 270 -10.32 -13.73 -0.31
CA GLU A 270 -10.56 -13.70 1.16
C GLU A 270 -10.03 -12.40 1.78
N LEU A 271 -8.82 -11.99 1.43
CA LEU A 271 -8.20 -10.77 1.92
C LEU A 271 -9.05 -9.53 1.59
N MET A 272 -9.59 -9.45 0.37
CA MET A 272 -10.45 -8.33 -0.03
C MET A 272 -11.78 -8.32 0.75
N ILE A 273 -12.37 -9.49 1.00
CA ILE A 273 -13.58 -9.61 1.83
C ILE A 273 -13.28 -9.18 3.27
N THR A 274 -12.19 -9.69 3.85
CA THR A 274 -11.74 -9.30 5.20
C THR A 274 -11.52 -7.79 5.30
N ALA A 275 -10.93 -7.19 4.27
CA ALA A 275 -10.73 -5.75 4.22
C ALA A 275 -12.06 -4.96 4.23
N MET A 276 -13.06 -5.45 3.51
CA MET A 276 -14.40 -4.85 3.53
C MET A 276 -15.08 -5.01 4.90
N GLN A 277 -15.01 -6.20 5.51
CA GLN A 277 -15.59 -6.51 6.82
C GLN A 277 -14.99 -5.65 7.93
N LYS A 278 -13.64 -5.51 7.94
CA LYS A 278 -12.91 -4.74 8.97
C LYS A 278 -12.78 -3.25 8.65
N GLY A 279 -13.26 -2.85 7.49
CA GLY A 279 -13.20 -1.46 7.03
C GLY A 279 -11.78 -0.97 6.82
N ALA A 280 -10.90 -1.82 6.30
CA ALA A 280 -9.55 -1.44 5.95
C ALA A 280 -9.53 -0.44 4.78
N ASP A 281 -8.61 0.52 4.85
CA ASP A 281 -8.39 1.54 3.83
C ASP A 281 -7.26 1.13 2.87
N LEU A 282 -6.32 0.30 3.38
CA LEU A 282 -5.15 -0.12 2.62
C LEU A 282 -4.68 -1.53 3.01
N ILE A 283 -3.91 -2.10 2.09
CA ILE A 283 -3.18 -3.36 2.30
C ILE A 283 -1.68 -3.06 2.18
N VAL A 284 -0.91 -3.54 3.15
CA VAL A 284 0.55 -3.38 3.19
C VAL A 284 1.20 -4.75 3.02
N PHE A 285 1.97 -4.92 1.95
CA PHE A 285 2.75 -6.13 1.74
C PHE A 285 4.15 -5.99 2.38
N GLU A 286 4.60 -7.07 3.01
CA GLU A 286 5.93 -7.14 3.62
C GLU A 286 7.04 -7.08 2.56
N GLY A 287 6.91 -7.80 1.45
CA GLY A 287 7.86 -7.79 0.35
C GLY A 287 7.57 -6.70 -0.68
N GLU A 288 8.59 -6.27 -1.41
CA GLU A 288 8.44 -5.33 -2.53
C GLU A 288 7.48 -5.86 -3.60
N LEU A 289 6.65 -4.95 -4.11
CA LEU A 289 5.72 -5.20 -5.19
C LEU A 289 6.18 -4.55 -6.50
N SER A 290 6.13 -5.32 -7.59
CA SER A 290 6.21 -4.72 -8.92
C SER A 290 4.98 -3.85 -9.19
N GLY A 291 5.13 -2.86 -10.05
CA GLY A 291 3.99 -2.02 -10.45
C GLY A 291 2.84 -2.83 -11.07
N SER A 292 3.13 -3.93 -11.79
CA SER A 292 2.11 -4.83 -12.35
C SER A 292 1.34 -5.59 -11.26
N GLN A 293 2.01 -6.01 -10.19
CA GLN A 293 1.37 -6.66 -9.04
C GLN A 293 0.49 -5.67 -8.29
N MET A 294 0.99 -4.48 -7.96
CA MET A 294 0.20 -3.42 -7.32
C MET A 294 -1.09 -3.14 -8.10
N ARG A 295 -0.98 -2.99 -9.42
CA ARG A 295 -2.13 -2.75 -10.28
C ARG A 295 -3.11 -3.92 -10.24
N SER A 296 -2.64 -5.15 -10.45
CA SER A 296 -3.49 -6.33 -10.50
C SER A 296 -4.25 -6.56 -9.19
N ILE A 297 -3.63 -6.24 -8.04
CA ILE A 297 -4.26 -6.33 -6.72
C ILE A 297 -5.28 -5.20 -6.54
N SER A 298 -4.92 -3.95 -6.90
CA SER A 298 -5.81 -2.79 -6.77
C SER A 298 -7.03 -2.85 -7.70
N GLU A 299 -6.94 -3.58 -8.82
CA GLU A 299 -8.05 -3.78 -9.75
C GLU A 299 -9.15 -4.69 -9.18
N LEU A 300 -8.82 -5.57 -8.22
CA LEU A 300 -9.76 -6.48 -7.58
C LEU A 300 -10.56 -5.82 -6.44
N GLY A 301 -10.04 -4.76 -5.85
CA GLY A 301 -10.72 -3.97 -4.82
C GLY A 301 -10.26 -2.53 -4.88
N GLU A 302 -11.10 -1.57 -4.51
CA GLU A 302 -10.72 -0.14 -4.51
C GLU A 302 -9.84 0.23 -3.30
N LEU A 303 -9.02 -0.72 -2.81
CA LEU A 303 -8.11 -0.53 -1.71
C LEU A 303 -6.78 0.03 -2.20
N GLU A 304 -6.19 0.88 -1.41
CA GLU A 304 -4.81 1.28 -1.63
C GLU A 304 -3.89 0.09 -1.31
N VAL A 305 -2.96 -0.18 -2.21
CA VAL A 305 -1.97 -1.26 -2.04
C VAL A 305 -0.59 -0.63 -2.01
N ILE A 306 0.10 -0.84 -0.91
CA ILE A 306 1.48 -0.39 -0.73
C ILE A 306 2.35 -1.56 -0.26
N ASP A 307 3.65 -1.40 -0.38
CA ASP A 307 4.62 -2.34 0.19
C ASP A 307 5.42 -1.70 1.33
N ARG A 308 6.29 -2.50 1.96
CA ARG A 308 7.16 -2.07 3.06
C ARG A 308 7.98 -0.84 2.69
N THR A 309 8.54 -0.81 1.47
CA THR A 309 9.35 0.32 1.00
C THR A 309 8.57 1.61 0.95
N GLN A 310 7.35 1.58 0.39
CA GLN A 310 6.49 2.77 0.35
C GLN A 310 6.07 3.20 1.75
N LEU A 311 5.77 2.26 2.66
CA LEU A 311 5.45 2.55 4.05
C LEU A 311 6.58 3.29 4.76
N ILE A 312 7.83 2.84 4.59
CA ILE A 312 9.03 3.49 5.15
C ILE A 312 9.18 4.91 4.57
N LEU A 313 9.01 5.07 3.25
CA LEU A 313 9.05 6.37 2.59
C LEU A 313 7.98 7.33 3.12
N ASP A 314 6.80 6.84 3.43
CA ASP A 314 5.71 7.66 4.00
C ASP A 314 6.01 8.08 5.45
N ILE A 315 6.64 7.19 6.25
CA ILE A 315 7.14 7.54 7.59
C ILE A 315 8.19 8.65 7.49
N PHE A 316 9.15 8.49 6.60
CA PHE A 316 10.21 9.49 6.40
C PHE A 316 9.68 10.83 5.90
N ALA A 317 8.69 10.84 5.01
CA ALA A 317 8.05 12.07 4.53
C ALA A 317 7.39 12.86 5.67
N ARG A 318 6.86 12.19 6.67
CA ARG A 318 6.26 12.81 7.86
C ARG A 318 7.31 13.29 8.87
N ARG A 319 8.48 12.61 8.94
CA ARG A 319 9.54 12.87 9.91
C ARG A 319 10.61 13.87 9.44
N ALA A 320 10.74 14.08 8.13
CA ALA A 320 11.69 15.02 7.57
C ALA A 320 11.29 16.46 7.90
N HIS A 321 12.04 17.10 8.77
CA HIS A 321 11.83 18.51 9.15
C HIS A 321 12.84 19.42 8.45
N SER A 322 14.09 18.99 8.30
CA SER A 322 15.12 19.75 7.60
C SER A 322 14.84 19.85 6.09
N ARG A 323 15.37 20.90 5.47
CA ARG A 323 15.29 21.07 4.02
C ARG A 323 15.98 19.91 3.28
N ASP A 324 17.13 19.48 3.78
CA ASP A 324 17.94 18.41 3.22
C ASP A 324 17.18 17.08 3.30
N GLY A 325 16.63 16.73 4.48
CA GLY A 325 15.82 15.53 4.68
C GLY A 325 14.60 15.50 3.76
N LYS A 326 13.87 16.62 3.63
CA LYS A 326 12.71 16.70 2.73
C LYS A 326 13.06 16.45 1.27
N LEU A 327 14.17 17.03 0.78
CA LEU A 327 14.63 16.84 -0.59
C LEU A 327 15.08 15.39 -0.84
N GLN A 328 15.73 14.77 0.14
CA GLN A 328 16.16 13.36 0.04
C GLN A 328 14.97 12.41 -0.01
N VAL A 329 13.98 12.61 0.88
CA VAL A 329 12.75 11.81 0.90
C VAL A 329 11.97 11.99 -0.40
N GLU A 330 11.81 13.24 -0.89
CA GLU A 330 11.14 13.51 -2.16
C GLU A 330 11.86 12.80 -3.33
N LEU A 331 13.18 12.84 -3.35
CA LEU A 331 13.99 12.15 -4.36
C LEU A 331 13.77 10.63 -4.31
N ALA A 332 13.80 10.04 -3.11
CA ALA A 332 13.58 8.61 -2.92
C ALA A 332 12.17 8.21 -3.37
N GLN A 333 11.13 8.95 -2.97
CA GLN A 333 9.75 8.72 -3.40
C GLN A 333 9.58 8.81 -4.93
N MET A 334 10.24 9.78 -5.57
CA MET A 334 10.20 9.94 -7.03
C MET A 334 10.90 8.77 -7.75
N LYS A 335 12.09 8.36 -7.29
CA LYS A 335 12.82 7.21 -7.85
C LYS A 335 12.02 5.92 -7.69
N TYR A 336 11.48 5.67 -6.51
CA TYR A 336 10.64 4.51 -6.22
C TYR A 336 9.36 4.47 -7.07
N SER A 337 8.73 5.63 -7.28
CA SER A 337 7.49 5.75 -8.04
C SER A 337 7.69 5.64 -9.55
N LEU A 338 8.85 6.07 -10.08
CA LEU A 338 9.10 6.18 -11.52
C LEU A 338 8.87 4.87 -12.30
N PRO A 339 9.41 3.70 -11.91
CA PRO A 339 9.13 2.44 -12.58
C PRO A 339 7.66 1.99 -12.42
N ARG A 340 6.99 2.43 -11.36
CA ARG A 340 5.61 2.08 -11.01
C ARG A 340 4.56 2.98 -11.68
N LEU A 341 4.97 4.12 -12.26
CA LEU A 341 4.09 5.06 -12.99
C LEU A 341 3.52 4.49 -14.31
N VAL A 342 4.08 3.42 -14.85
CA VAL A 342 3.59 2.77 -16.09
C VAL A 342 2.12 2.34 -16.00
N LEU A 343 1.58 2.27 -14.81
CA LEU A 343 0.41 1.47 -14.49
C LEU A 343 -0.76 2.29 -13.90
N LYS A 344 -0.59 3.61 -13.74
CA LYS A 344 -1.60 4.50 -13.13
C LYS A 344 -2.50 5.24 -14.13
N ASP A 345 -2.69 4.74 -15.37
CA ASP A 345 -3.48 5.45 -16.39
C ASP A 345 -4.92 5.76 -15.94
N ASP A 346 -5.55 4.87 -15.19
CA ASP A 346 -6.93 5.07 -14.74
C ASP A 346 -7.07 5.97 -13.50
N PHE A 347 -6.06 6.03 -12.63
CA PHE A 347 -6.12 6.86 -11.43
C PHE A 347 -5.85 8.34 -11.72
N LEU A 348 -4.94 8.62 -12.66
CA LEU A 348 -4.58 9.99 -13.06
C LEU A 348 -5.58 10.59 -14.05
N SER A 349 -6.28 9.78 -14.84
CA SER A 349 -7.41 10.25 -15.66
C SER A 349 -8.57 10.74 -14.80
N ARG A 350 -8.69 10.28 -13.56
CA ARG A 350 -9.67 10.74 -12.57
C ARG A 350 -9.35 12.12 -11.99
N LEU A 351 -8.07 12.50 -11.92
CA LEU A 351 -7.62 13.79 -11.39
C LEU A 351 -7.64 14.94 -12.41
N THR A 352 -7.63 14.65 -13.70
CA THR A 352 -7.54 15.67 -14.75
C THR A 352 -8.70 15.64 -15.74
N GLY A 353 -9.93 15.34 -15.30
CA GLY A 353 -11.16 15.38 -16.09
C GLY A 353 -11.05 16.08 -17.46
N GLY A 354 -10.82 15.32 -18.54
CA GLY A 354 -10.79 15.86 -19.89
C GLY A 354 -10.82 14.75 -20.94
N ILE A 355 -11.97 14.62 -21.61
CA ILE A 355 -12.18 13.75 -22.76
C ILE A 355 -11.56 14.43 -23.99
N GLY A 356 -10.67 13.69 -24.71
CA GLY A 356 -10.38 13.97 -26.10
C GLY A 356 -9.06 14.64 -26.39
N ALA A 357 -8.08 13.83 -26.79
CA ALA A 357 -7.15 14.12 -27.90
C ALA A 357 -6.38 12.83 -28.26
N ARG A 358 -6.83 12.13 -29.28
CA ARG A 358 -5.99 11.19 -30.04
C ARG A 358 -5.35 11.98 -31.17
N GLY A 359 -4.10 12.39 -30.97
CA GLY A 359 -3.20 12.88 -31.99
C GLY A 359 -1.87 12.15 -31.87
N PRO A 360 -0.95 12.19 -32.86
CA PRO A 360 0.40 11.62 -32.78
C PRO A 360 1.27 12.48 -31.84
N GLY A 361 0.92 12.45 -30.53
CA GLY A 361 1.62 13.13 -29.45
C GLY A 361 1.87 12.15 -28.31
N GLU A 362 2.86 12.47 -27.46
CA GLU A 362 3.23 11.72 -26.26
C GLU A 362 1.98 11.32 -25.44
N THR A 363 1.94 10.08 -24.99
CA THR A 363 0.88 9.62 -24.09
C THR A 363 0.95 10.40 -22.77
N LYS A 364 -0.18 10.54 -22.07
CA LYS A 364 -0.21 11.22 -20.74
C LYS A 364 0.84 10.64 -19.78
N ILE A 365 1.12 9.34 -19.90
CA ILE A 365 2.12 8.63 -19.10
C ILE A 365 3.53 9.10 -19.46
N GLU A 366 3.86 9.25 -20.74
CA GLU A 366 5.18 9.71 -21.18
C GLU A 366 5.45 11.13 -20.70
N VAL A 367 4.46 12.01 -20.79
CA VAL A 367 4.54 13.38 -20.26
C VAL A 367 4.78 13.37 -18.74
N LEU A 368 4.06 12.49 -18.00
CA LEU A 368 4.24 12.38 -16.56
C LEU A 368 5.62 11.83 -16.20
N ARG A 369 6.07 10.77 -16.87
CA ARG A 369 7.41 10.20 -16.68
C ARG A 369 8.51 11.24 -16.94
N ARG A 370 8.36 12.04 -17.98
CA ARG A 370 9.30 13.11 -18.29
C ARG A 370 9.32 14.13 -17.14
N ARG A 371 8.16 14.60 -16.67
CA ARG A 371 8.08 15.54 -15.54
C ARG A 371 8.73 14.98 -14.27
N VAL A 372 8.53 13.68 -13.98
CA VAL A 372 9.15 13.03 -12.81
C VAL A 372 10.67 12.95 -13.00
N ARG A 373 11.17 12.57 -14.18
CA ARG A 373 12.62 12.57 -14.46
C ARG A 373 13.23 13.97 -14.34
N ASP A 374 12.56 14.98 -14.87
CA ASP A 374 13.00 16.38 -14.76
C ASP A 374 13.02 16.84 -13.30
N ARG A 375 12.07 16.37 -12.47
CA ARG A 375 12.06 16.67 -11.05
C ARG A 375 13.19 15.96 -10.32
N ILE A 376 13.44 14.68 -10.60
CA ILE A 376 14.58 13.90 -10.07
C ILE A 376 15.90 14.64 -10.38
N ALA A 377 16.14 15.03 -11.63
CA ALA A 377 17.36 15.72 -12.02
C ALA A 377 17.56 17.06 -11.27
N ARG A 378 16.46 17.80 -11.02
CA ARG A 378 16.52 19.04 -10.23
C ARG A 378 16.86 18.75 -8.77
N LEU A 379 16.20 17.75 -8.16
CA LEU A 379 16.45 17.35 -6.76
C LEU A 379 17.89 16.89 -6.55
N GLU A 380 18.42 16.09 -7.48
CA GLU A 380 19.83 15.64 -7.44
C GLU A 380 20.80 16.82 -7.48
N LYS A 381 20.54 17.79 -8.33
CA LYS A 381 21.37 19.02 -8.42
C LYS A 381 21.28 19.87 -7.14
N GLU A 382 20.09 20.03 -6.56
CA GLU A 382 19.91 20.76 -5.29
C GLU A 382 20.66 20.05 -4.16
N LEU A 383 20.54 18.72 -4.05
CA LEU A 383 21.25 17.93 -3.04
C LEU A 383 22.76 17.98 -3.22
N GLU A 384 23.27 17.96 -4.45
CA GLU A 384 24.70 18.14 -4.71
C GLU A 384 25.23 19.50 -4.22
N GLN A 385 24.46 20.57 -4.44
CA GLN A 385 24.84 21.88 -3.94
C GLN A 385 24.89 21.93 -2.41
N LEU A 386 23.91 21.30 -1.74
CA LEU A 386 23.88 21.21 -0.28
C LEU A 386 25.03 20.35 0.28
N SER A 387 25.37 19.25 -0.38
CA SER A 387 26.53 18.41 -0.03
C SER A 387 27.85 19.19 -0.15
N ARG A 388 28.03 19.99 -1.21
CA ARG A 388 29.21 20.87 -1.33
C ARG A 388 29.30 21.90 -0.20
N GLN A 389 28.19 22.51 0.20
CA GLN A 389 28.17 23.45 1.32
C GLN A 389 28.48 22.76 2.67
N ARG A 390 27.98 21.54 2.86
CA ARG A 390 28.31 20.70 4.03
C ARG A 390 29.81 20.40 4.09
N ARG A 391 30.42 19.96 3.01
CA ARG A 391 31.88 19.71 2.93
C ARG A 391 32.71 20.94 3.31
N LEU A 392 32.30 22.13 2.90
CA LEU A 392 32.97 23.38 3.30
C LEU A 392 32.82 23.70 4.79
N ARG A 393 31.66 23.43 5.39
CA ARG A 393 31.47 23.57 6.85
C ARG A 393 32.28 22.50 7.61
N ARG A 394 32.34 21.29 7.10
CA ARG A 394 33.08 20.13 7.57
C ARG A 394 34.59 20.45 7.66
N SER A 395 35.20 20.94 6.59
CA SER A 395 36.63 21.32 6.60
C SER A 395 36.99 22.41 7.62
N ARG A 396 36.02 23.26 8.00
CA ARG A 396 36.19 24.25 9.08
C ARG A 396 36.08 23.63 10.46
N ARG A 397 35.22 22.59 10.67
CA ARG A 397 35.13 21.86 11.96
C ARG A 397 36.37 20.99 12.21
N SER A 398 36.86 20.27 11.22
CA SER A 398 38.08 19.46 11.32
C SER A 398 39.29 20.28 11.81
N ARG A 399 39.34 21.57 11.46
CA ARG A 399 40.37 22.50 11.98
C ARG A 399 40.20 22.83 13.46
N SER A 400 39.04 22.58 14.06
CA SER A 400 38.85 22.86 15.51
C SER A 400 39.37 21.75 16.42
N GLY A 401 39.73 20.59 15.87
CA GLY A 401 40.32 19.46 16.63
C GLY A 401 39.34 18.80 17.62
N ILE A 402 38.01 19.05 17.50
CA ILE A 402 37.01 18.43 18.37
C ILE A 402 36.55 17.13 17.72
N PRO A 403 36.79 15.96 18.37
CA PRO A 403 36.39 14.66 17.81
C PRO A 403 34.86 14.52 17.67
N VAL A 404 34.48 13.73 16.65
CA VAL A 404 33.08 13.42 16.36
C VAL A 404 32.80 11.97 16.70
N VAL A 405 31.79 11.75 17.53
CA VAL A 405 31.31 10.42 17.94
C VAL A 405 29.88 10.24 17.43
N ASN A 406 29.66 9.27 16.55
CA ASN A 406 28.34 9.04 15.96
C ASN A 406 27.68 7.81 16.57
N LEU A 407 26.40 7.99 16.99
CA LEU A 407 25.55 6.90 17.45
C LEU A 407 24.93 6.21 16.23
N VAL A 408 25.26 4.95 16.04
CA VAL A 408 24.67 4.09 15.00
C VAL A 408 23.93 2.93 15.66
N GLY A 409 23.05 2.27 14.95
CA GLY A 409 22.32 1.12 15.47
C GLY A 409 20.90 1.04 14.93
N TYR A 410 20.24 -0.04 15.26
CA TYR A 410 18.90 -0.33 14.78
C TYR A 410 17.87 0.73 15.20
N THR A 411 16.73 0.81 14.50
CA THR A 411 15.61 1.64 14.94
C THR A 411 15.18 1.23 16.34
N ASN A 412 14.76 2.19 17.15
CA ASN A 412 14.30 1.99 18.54
C ASN A 412 15.35 1.39 19.50
N ALA A 413 16.65 1.33 19.13
CA ALA A 413 17.72 0.89 20.04
C ALA A 413 18.01 1.86 21.19
N GLY A 414 17.40 3.07 21.20
CA GLY A 414 17.56 4.05 22.25
C GLY A 414 18.63 5.12 22.03
N LYS A 415 19.09 5.33 20.78
CA LYS A 415 20.11 6.33 20.40
C LYS A 415 19.74 7.76 20.85
N SER A 416 18.56 8.22 20.49
CA SER A 416 18.06 9.56 20.83
C SER A 416 17.84 9.73 22.34
N THR A 417 17.41 8.67 23.04
CA THR A 417 17.31 8.63 24.50
C THR A 417 18.68 8.80 25.14
N LEU A 418 19.67 8.06 24.62
CA LEU A 418 21.06 8.16 25.09
C LEU A 418 21.61 9.59 24.93
N LEU A 419 21.45 10.18 23.74
CA LEU A 419 21.86 11.55 23.48
C LEU A 419 21.20 12.54 24.46
N ARG A 420 19.88 12.42 24.68
CA ARG A 420 19.13 13.26 25.62
C ARG A 420 19.65 13.13 27.06
N THR A 421 19.84 11.92 27.54
CA THR A 421 20.29 11.66 28.92
C THR A 421 21.71 12.19 29.16
N LEU A 422 22.59 12.07 28.16
CA LEU A 422 23.98 12.55 28.27
C LEU A 422 24.12 14.06 28.19
N THR A 423 23.28 14.72 27.42
CA THR A 423 23.44 16.17 27.13
C THR A 423 22.43 17.06 27.84
N GLY A 424 21.38 16.48 28.46
CA GLY A 424 20.30 17.21 29.08
C GLY A 424 19.44 18.02 28.09
N ALA A 425 19.66 17.83 26.79
CA ALA A 425 18.96 18.59 25.76
C ALA A 425 17.54 18.04 25.53
N GLU A 426 16.61 18.96 25.22
CA GLU A 426 15.29 18.58 24.71
C GLU A 426 15.45 17.96 23.32
N VAL A 427 15.49 16.64 23.25
CA VAL A 427 15.44 15.86 22.02
C VAL A 427 14.10 15.13 22.01
N LEU A 428 13.40 15.17 20.87
CA LEU A 428 12.16 14.44 20.70
C LEU A 428 12.49 12.93 20.79
N VAL A 429 12.01 12.29 21.83
CA VAL A 429 12.15 10.84 22.01
C VAL A 429 10.75 10.26 21.93
N GLU A 430 10.52 9.45 20.91
CA GLU A 430 9.30 8.66 20.75
C GLU A 430 9.68 7.18 20.71
N ASP A 431 8.87 6.37 21.32
CA ASP A 431 8.98 4.91 21.24
C ASP A 431 8.35 4.41 19.93
N ARG A 432 8.96 4.83 18.82
CA ARG A 432 8.51 4.52 17.45
C ARG A 432 9.71 4.38 16.52
N LEU A 433 9.58 3.53 15.53
CA LEU A 433 10.60 3.37 14.50
C LEU A 433 10.84 4.70 13.75
N PHE A 434 12.10 4.98 13.44
CA PHE A 434 12.54 6.21 12.75
C PHE A 434 12.13 7.51 13.47
N ALA A 435 12.20 7.55 14.80
CA ALA A 435 11.93 8.75 15.56
C ALA A 435 12.87 9.92 15.17
N THR A 436 14.11 9.62 14.82
CA THR A 436 15.11 10.57 14.33
C THR A 436 15.39 10.32 12.85
N LEU A 437 15.12 11.29 11.99
CA LEU A 437 15.50 11.29 10.57
C LEU A 437 16.56 12.35 10.28
N ASP A 438 16.46 13.50 10.91
CA ASP A 438 17.44 14.59 10.79
C ASP A 438 18.52 14.42 11.88
N PRO A 439 19.80 14.28 11.53
CA PRO A 439 20.87 14.11 12.51
C PRO A 439 20.92 15.24 13.52
N THR A 440 21.07 14.89 14.78
CA THR A 440 21.14 15.85 15.86
C THR A 440 22.50 15.77 16.56
N SER A 441 23.31 16.85 16.47
CA SER A 441 24.63 16.92 17.09
C SER A 441 24.63 17.78 18.35
N ARG A 442 25.31 17.34 19.39
CA ARG A 442 25.46 18.05 20.67
C ARG A 442 26.91 17.94 21.17
N ARG A 443 27.37 18.99 21.85
CA ARG A 443 28.65 18.93 22.54
C ARG A 443 28.50 18.16 23.86
N LEU A 444 29.46 17.30 24.13
CA LEU A 444 29.55 16.52 25.35
C LEU A 444 30.96 16.66 25.92
N ARG A 445 31.08 16.80 27.22
CA ARG A 445 32.36 16.81 27.92
C ARG A 445 32.59 15.44 28.56
N LEU A 446 33.69 14.81 28.19
CA LEU A 446 34.11 13.51 28.72
C LEU A 446 34.71 13.63 30.13
N PRO A 447 34.86 12.53 30.90
CA PRO A 447 35.47 12.56 32.24
C PRO A 447 36.90 13.11 32.26
N SER A 448 37.67 12.91 31.19
CA SER A 448 39.01 13.49 31.01
C SER A 448 39.01 15.02 30.83
N GLY A 449 37.83 15.65 30.69
CA GLY A 449 37.72 17.06 30.37
C GLY A 449 37.71 17.38 28.87
N ARG A 450 37.94 16.39 28.00
CA ARG A 450 37.91 16.49 26.53
C ARG A 450 36.47 16.78 26.05
N GLU A 451 36.33 17.75 25.15
CA GLU A 451 35.06 17.99 24.45
C GLU A 451 34.96 17.12 23.21
N VAL A 452 33.76 16.55 22.98
CA VAL A 452 33.41 15.77 21.78
C VAL A 452 32.07 16.25 21.22
N ILE A 453 31.85 16.03 19.94
CA ILE A 453 30.54 16.20 19.30
C ILE A 453 29.89 14.83 19.22
N LEU A 454 28.79 14.63 19.95
CA LEU A 454 27.99 13.42 19.90
C LEU A 454 26.83 13.65 18.94
N THR A 455 26.68 12.80 17.93
CA THR A 455 25.64 12.92 16.90
C THR A 455 24.75 11.68 16.91
N ASP A 456 23.44 11.92 17.02
CA ASP A 456 22.41 10.91 16.81
C ASP A 456 22.09 10.80 15.31
N THR A 457 22.04 9.60 14.78
CA THR A 457 21.81 9.31 13.36
C THR A 457 20.51 8.56 13.13
N VAL A 458 20.10 8.47 11.88
CA VAL A 458 18.92 7.66 11.47
C VAL A 458 19.14 6.21 11.91
N GLY A 459 18.09 5.61 12.48
CA GLY A 459 18.12 4.19 12.83
C GLY A 459 18.12 3.30 11.58
N PHE A 460 18.93 2.25 11.61
CA PHE A 460 18.92 1.23 10.58
C PHE A 460 17.74 0.27 10.75
N ILE A 461 17.35 -0.39 9.67
CA ILE A 461 16.33 -1.42 9.62
C ILE A 461 16.82 -2.54 8.72
N GLN A 462 16.34 -3.75 8.96
CA GLN A 462 16.65 -4.89 8.10
C GLN A 462 16.07 -4.69 6.70
N ASP A 463 16.77 -5.18 5.68
CA ASP A 463 16.33 -5.12 4.28
C ASP A 463 15.97 -3.69 3.81
N LEU A 464 16.84 -2.71 4.17
CA LEU A 464 16.67 -1.35 3.66
C LEU A 464 16.83 -1.36 2.13
N PRO A 465 15.81 -0.98 1.34
CA PRO A 465 15.91 -1.00 -0.11
C PRO A 465 17.09 -0.18 -0.63
N GLU A 466 17.82 -0.69 -1.62
CA GLU A 466 19.03 -0.04 -2.17
C GLU A 466 18.79 1.40 -2.63
N ASP A 467 17.62 1.67 -3.26
CA ASP A 467 17.26 3.02 -3.72
C ASP A 467 17.07 3.97 -2.52
N LEU A 468 16.59 3.44 -1.41
CA LEU A 468 16.42 4.18 -0.16
C LEU A 468 17.79 4.41 0.50
N ALA A 469 18.63 3.39 0.60
CA ALA A 469 20.00 3.50 1.11
C ALA A 469 20.81 4.54 0.31
N ARG A 470 20.70 4.53 -1.01
CA ARG A 470 21.34 5.54 -1.89
C ARG A 470 20.80 6.96 -1.68
N ALA A 471 19.48 7.12 -1.49
CA ALA A 471 18.89 8.42 -1.22
C ALA A 471 19.35 8.99 0.13
N PHE A 472 19.48 8.12 1.14
CA PHE A 472 19.98 8.47 2.47
C PHE A 472 21.49 8.54 2.59
N LYS A 473 22.24 8.10 1.57
CA LYS A 473 23.71 8.18 1.56
C LYS A 473 24.21 9.56 1.97
N ALA A 474 23.55 10.62 1.56
CA ALA A 474 23.92 11.99 1.91
C ALA A 474 23.63 12.35 3.40
N THR A 475 22.69 11.69 4.07
CA THR A 475 22.49 11.78 5.52
C THR A 475 23.51 10.91 6.25
N LEU A 476 23.84 9.75 5.66
CA LEU A 476 24.85 8.84 6.17
C LEU A 476 26.29 9.34 5.89
N GLU A 477 26.48 10.28 4.92
CA GLU A 477 27.76 10.99 4.75
C GLU A 477 28.21 11.76 6.02
N GLU A 478 27.31 11.99 6.99
CA GLU A 478 27.72 12.50 8.31
C GLU A 478 28.46 11.46 9.14
N LEU A 479 28.32 10.16 8.81
CA LEU A 479 29.09 9.09 9.43
C LEU A 479 30.55 9.07 8.95
N ASP A 480 30.85 9.54 7.74
CA ASP A 480 32.22 9.61 7.18
C ASP A 480 33.15 10.52 8.02
N ASP A 481 32.58 11.40 8.85
CA ASP A 481 33.33 12.32 9.70
C ASP A 481 33.56 11.80 11.11
N ALA A 482 33.02 10.62 11.41
CA ALA A 482 33.16 10.06 12.74
C ALA A 482 34.61 9.62 13.01
N ASP A 483 35.14 10.09 14.12
CA ASP A 483 36.39 9.54 14.66
C ASP A 483 36.15 8.23 15.43
N LEU A 484 34.88 8.02 15.87
CA LEU A 484 34.44 6.86 16.61
C LEU A 484 32.96 6.59 16.37
N LEU A 485 32.61 5.35 16.10
CA LEU A 485 31.20 4.90 16.05
C LEU A 485 30.80 4.24 17.37
N VAL A 486 29.59 4.50 17.82
CA VAL A 486 28.96 3.83 18.95
C VAL A 486 27.76 3.05 18.43
N HIS A 487 27.91 1.74 18.34
CA HIS A 487 26.85 0.84 17.90
C HIS A 487 25.92 0.54 19.09
N VAL A 488 24.78 1.20 19.14
CA VAL A 488 23.76 1.05 20.19
C VAL A 488 22.81 -0.09 19.83
N VAL A 489 22.69 -1.06 20.72
CA VAL A 489 21.91 -2.29 20.54
C VAL A 489 20.89 -2.42 21.67
N ASP A 490 19.65 -2.72 21.33
CA ASP A 490 18.61 -3.10 22.30
C ASP A 490 18.80 -4.58 22.68
N VAL A 491 19.49 -4.84 23.79
CA VAL A 491 19.78 -6.21 24.24
C VAL A 491 18.53 -6.92 24.78
N SER A 492 17.46 -6.21 25.08
CA SER A 492 16.18 -6.82 25.50
C SER A 492 15.44 -7.47 24.34
N ASN A 493 15.76 -7.10 23.09
CA ASN A 493 15.19 -7.72 21.90
C ASN A 493 15.84 -9.08 21.64
N PRO A 494 15.08 -10.20 21.56
CA PRO A 494 15.63 -11.53 21.28
C PRO A 494 16.43 -11.60 19.96
N ASN A 495 16.10 -10.73 19.01
CA ASN A 495 16.74 -10.70 17.69
C ASN A 495 17.93 -9.74 17.61
N HIS A 496 18.45 -9.27 18.75
CA HIS A 496 19.60 -8.36 18.76
C HIS A 496 20.84 -8.91 18.05
N PRO A 497 21.15 -10.23 18.01
CA PRO A 497 22.28 -10.72 17.24
C PRO A 497 22.15 -10.46 15.72
N ASP A 498 20.97 -10.71 15.17
CA ASP A 498 20.69 -10.47 13.75
C ASP A 498 20.71 -8.96 13.44
N GLN A 499 20.20 -8.13 14.36
CA GLN A 499 20.25 -6.67 14.23
C GLN A 499 21.68 -6.13 14.23
N ILE A 500 22.57 -6.71 15.05
CA ILE A 500 24.00 -6.36 15.07
C ILE A 500 24.62 -6.66 13.71
N LEU A 501 24.40 -7.88 13.18
CA LEU A 501 24.93 -8.29 11.89
C LEU A 501 24.37 -7.43 10.74
N ALA A 502 23.08 -7.11 10.77
CA ALA A 502 22.46 -6.24 9.77
C ALA A 502 23.10 -4.83 9.75
N VAL A 503 23.33 -4.24 10.92
CA VAL A 503 23.99 -2.93 11.02
C VAL A 503 25.44 -3.00 10.55
N GLN A 504 26.19 -4.06 10.89
CA GLN A 504 27.56 -4.27 10.43
C GLN A 504 27.62 -4.37 8.90
N GLY A 505 26.72 -5.16 8.28
CA GLY A 505 26.64 -5.26 6.81
C GLY A 505 26.36 -3.91 6.15
N ILE A 506 25.47 -3.09 6.72
CA ILE A 506 25.20 -1.74 6.20
C ILE A 506 26.44 -0.83 6.33
N LEU A 507 27.20 -0.92 7.43
CA LEU A 507 28.42 -0.13 7.61
C LEU A 507 29.52 -0.57 6.62
N GLU A 508 29.62 -1.87 6.32
CA GLU A 508 30.52 -2.40 5.28
C GLU A 508 30.13 -1.89 3.88
N ASP A 509 28.84 -1.93 3.53
CA ASP A 509 28.33 -1.42 2.24
C ASP A 509 28.59 0.09 2.06
N LEU A 510 28.67 0.82 3.16
CA LEU A 510 29.01 2.23 3.19
C LEU A 510 30.51 2.51 3.28
N ALA A 511 31.39 1.48 3.37
CA ALA A 511 32.83 1.58 3.60
C ALA A 511 33.19 2.34 4.90
N LEU A 512 32.43 2.13 5.97
CA LEU A 512 32.59 2.74 7.29
C LEU A 512 33.16 1.73 8.32
N ASP A 513 33.36 0.50 7.94
CA ASP A 513 33.93 -0.61 8.76
C ASP A 513 35.33 -0.32 9.28
N GLY A 514 36.08 0.55 8.60
CA GLY A 514 37.40 1.01 9.03
C GLY A 514 37.40 1.98 10.22
N ILE A 515 36.28 2.54 10.61
CA ILE A 515 36.17 3.45 11.75
C ILE A 515 36.09 2.63 13.05
N PRO A 516 36.89 2.98 14.10
CA PRO A 516 36.80 2.31 15.40
C PRO A 516 35.38 2.32 15.95
N GLN A 517 34.96 1.17 16.54
CA GLN A 517 33.60 0.98 17.01
C GLN A 517 33.56 0.55 18.49
N ILE A 518 32.55 1.05 19.23
CA ILE A 518 32.19 0.58 20.56
C ILE A 518 30.77 -0.04 20.46
N LEU A 519 30.63 -1.30 20.88
CA LEU A 519 29.33 -1.94 21.00
C LEU A 519 28.72 -1.59 22.35
N LEU A 520 27.53 -0.99 22.33
CA LEU A 520 26.80 -0.54 23.51
C LEU A 520 25.51 -1.34 23.65
N LEU A 521 25.44 -2.20 24.66
CA LEU A 521 24.24 -3.01 24.98
C LEU A 521 23.31 -2.16 25.85
N ASN A 522 22.29 -1.59 25.23
CA ASN A 522 21.31 -0.73 25.89
C ASN A 522 20.06 -1.50 26.34
N LYS A 523 19.27 -0.88 27.19
CA LYS A 523 18.03 -1.40 27.81
C LYS A 523 18.28 -2.60 28.76
N VAL A 524 19.44 -2.64 29.40
CA VAL A 524 19.74 -3.69 30.40
C VAL A 524 18.81 -3.68 31.60
N ASP A 525 18.13 -2.57 31.86
CA ASP A 525 17.06 -2.44 32.86
C ASP A 525 15.85 -3.34 32.61
N GLN A 526 15.67 -3.84 31.40
CA GLN A 526 14.59 -4.74 31.01
C GLN A 526 15.00 -6.22 31.03
N MET A 527 16.23 -6.55 31.44
CA MET A 527 16.76 -7.90 31.41
C MET A 527 17.13 -8.42 32.81
N ALA A 528 17.05 -9.73 32.95
CA ALA A 528 17.61 -10.40 34.13
C ALA A 528 19.16 -10.37 34.11
N PRO A 529 19.82 -10.25 35.26
CA PRO A 529 21.28 -10.14 35.36
C PRO A 529 22.05 -11.29 34.65
N GLU A 530 21.48 -12.51 34.70
CA GLU A 530 22.08 -13.72 34.10
C GLU A 530 22.13 -13.60 32.57
N LEU A 531 21.09 -13.03 31.95
CA LEU A 531 21.02 -12.82 30.51
C LEU A 531 21.97 -11.71 30.05
N ILE A 532 22.15 -10.68 30.87
CA ILE A 532 23.14 -9.62 30.61
C ILE A 532 24.56 -10.21 30.60
N GLN A 533 24.84 -11.09 31.58
CA GLN A 533 26.16 -11.76 31.66
C GLN A 533 26.41 -12.63 30.42
N THR A 534 25.44 -13.41 29.98
CA THR A 534 25.51 -14.21 28.74
C THR A 534 25.76 -13.35 27.50
N ALA A 535 25.07 -12.21 27.41
CA ALA A 535 25.26 -11.28 26.30
C ALA A 535 26.69 -10.68 26.29
N LEU A 536 27.25 -10.34 27.46
CA LEU A 536 28.61 -9.84 27.60
C LEU A 536 29.68 -10.90 27.28
N GLU A 537 29.41 -12.16 27.58
CA GLU A 537 30.29 -13.30 27.20
C GLU A 537 30.28 -13.50 25.68
N THR A 538 29.12 -13.34 25.04
CA THR A 538 28.98 -13.45 23.58
C THR A 538 29.61 -12.26 22.86
N TRP A 539 29.36 -11.04 23.35
CA TRP A 539 29.88 -9.80 22.75
C TRP A 539 31.00 -9.21 23.58
N THR A 540 32.16 -9.80 23.46
CA THR A 540 33.34 -9.41 24.24
C THR A 540 33.75 -7.95 24.01
N GLY A 541 33.87 -7.19 25.09
CA GLY A 541 34.22 -5.77 25.05
C GLY A 541 33.03 -4.84 24.87
N ALA A 542 31.79 -5.36 24.81
CA ALA A 542 30.59 -4.55 24.82
C ALA A 542 30.35 -3.89 26.18
N VAL A 543 29.73 -2.72 26.17
CA VAL A 543 29.44 -1.93 27.37
C VAL A 543 27.96 -1.98 27.69
N PRO A 544 27.53 -2.52 28.85
CA PRO A 544 26.12 -2.58 29.22
C PRO A 544 25.67 -1.25 29.82
N VAL A 545 24.50 -0.73 29.36
CA VAL A 545 23.92 0.51 29.85
C VAL A 545 22.39 0.50 29.86
N SER A 546 21.81 1.40 30.64
CA SER A 546 20.43 1.84 30.45
C SER A 546 20.42 3.32 30.11
N ALA A 547 20.03 3.66 28.91
CA ALA A 547 19.94 5.06 28.46
C ALA A 547 18.97 5.91 29.30
N LEU A 548 18.07 5.28 30.06
CA LEU A 548 17.16 5.96 30.98
C LEU A 548 17.83 6.33 32.31
N THR A 549 18.95 5.69 32.67
CA THR A 549 19.59 5.82 33.98
C THR A 549 20.98 6.39 33.84
N ALA A 550 21.16 7.67 34.09
CA ALA A 550 22.44 8.38 33.92
C ALA A 550 23.62 7.73 34.68
N LYS A 551 23.35 7.09 35.82
CA LYS A 551 24.39 6.38 36.62
C LYS A 551 25.05 5.23 35.89
N THR A 552 24.36 4.58 34.94
CA THR A 552 24.88 3.44 34.15
C THR A 552 25.77 3.90 32.98
N LEU A 553 25.82 5.22 32.70
CA LEU A 553 26.50 5.75 31.54
C LEU A 553 27.98 6.09 31.80
N ALA A 554 28.47 6.03 33.05
CA ALA A 554 29.88 6.32 33.35
C ALA A 554 30.84 5.39 32.65
N PRO A 555 30.68 4.04 32.63
CA PRO A 555 31.56 3.12 31.90
C PRO A 555 31.56 3.38 30.38
N PHE A 556 30.45 3.80 29.82
CA PHE A 556 30.35 4.18 28.41
C PHE A 556 31.19 5.43 28.10
N LEU A 557 31.11 6.47 28.94
CA LEU A 557 31.93 7.68 28.76
C LEU A 557 33.43 7.41 28.87
N GLU A 558 33.83 6.49 29.76
CA GLU A 558 35.20 6.03 29.88
C GLU A 558 35.66 5.22 28.64
N ALA A 559 34.77 4.38 28.10
CA ALA A 559 35.03 3.62 26.86
C ALA A 559 35.22 4.57 25.67
N VAL A 560 34.37 5.62 25.54
CA VAL A 560 34.51 6.65 24.49
C VAL A 560 35.86 7.38 24.63
N ASP A 561 36.24 7.79 25.85
CA ASP A 561 37.50 8.48 26.10
C ASP A 561 38.74 7.61 25.76
N SER A 562 38.63 6.33 26.08
CA SER A 562 39.68 5.33 25.77
C SER A 562 39.76 5.05 24.26
N GLY A 563 38.63 4.91 23.59
CA GLY A 563 38.56 4.71 22.14
C GLY A 563 39.19 5.87 21.36
N LEU A 564 38.89 7.09 21.74
CA LEU A 564 39.46 8.29 21.11
C LEU A 564 40.98 8.42 21.35
N LYS A 565 41.53 7.95 22.49
CA LYS A 565 42.98 7.90 22.71
C LYS A 565 43.66 6.90 21.78
N ILE A 566 42.99 5.81 21.42
CA ILE A 566 43.53 4.84 20.44
C ILE A 566 43.58 5.49 19.05
N VAL A 567 42.52 6.21 18.65
CA VAL A 567 42.49 6.95 17.38
C VAL A 567 43.62 7.96 17.30
N ASP A 568 43.81 8.78 18.35
CA ASP A 568 44.89 9.77 18.39
C ASP A 568 46.30 9.12 18.21
N ARG A 569 46.52 7.97 18.84
CA ARG A 569 47.81 7.22 18.69
C ARG A 569 48.02 6.68 17.27
N ALA A 570 46.96 6.17 16.65
CA ALA A 570 47.01 5.68 15.28
C ALA A 570 47.33 6.80 14.28
N LEU A 571 46.72 7.98 14.46
CA LEU A 571 47.01 9.16 13.65
C LEU A 571 48.42 9.71 13.86
N ALA A 572 48.91 9.72 15.10
CA ALA A 572 50.26 10.15 15.42
C ALA A 572 51.32 9.19 14.85
N GLY A 573 51.02 7.86 14.84
CA GLY A 573 51.90 6.84 14.26
C GLY A 573 52.00 6.92 12.73
N SER A 574 50.90 7.25 12.04
CA SER A 574 50.88 7.40 10.58
C SER A 574 51.59 8.68 10.10
N SER A 575 51.60 9.75 10.90
CA SER A 575 52.32 10.99 10.59
C SER A 575 53.82 10.95 10.90
N ALA A 576 54.29 9.94 11.64
CA ALA A 576 55.72 9.71 11.91
C ALA A 576 56.40 8.81 10.86
N SER A 577 55.64 8.22 9.92
CA SER A 577 56.16 7.32 8.87
C SER A 577 56.15 7.94 7.47
N VAL A 578 55.86 9.24 7.33
CA VAL A 578 56.00 10.04 6.11
C VAL A 578 57.13 11.07 6.36
#